data_5fa4135699133c00766a994699b97bbc
#
_entry.id   5fa4135699133c00766a994699b97bbc
#
_cell.length_a   1.000
_cell.length_b   1.000
_cell.length_c   1.000
_cell.angle_alpha   90.00
_cell.angle_beta   90.00
_cell.angle_gamma   90.00
#
_symmetry.space_group_name_H-M   'P 1'
#
loop_
_entity.id
_entity.type
_entity.pdbx_description
1 polymer ?
#
loop_
_entity_poly.entity_id
_entity_poly.type
_entity_poly.pdbx_seq_one_letter_code
_entity_poly.pdbx_strand_id
1 'polypeptide(L)'
;MERNSGQTRRWDELATDWCPVARALSVIGDRWTLLIVRDCFLGKSRFEEFQTSLGVTRHVLSARLKRLVDQGVLERNAYSLRPLRHDYRLSDKGRDFAPALIGLKDWGKKHIPVRKPAAM
;
A
#
# COMPACT_ATOMS: atom_id res chain seq x y z
N MET A 1 13.00 -20.22 19.98
CA MET A 1 12.75 -21.14 18.86
C MET A 1 13.27 -20.54 17.57
N GLU A 2 14.11 -21.26 16.92
CA GLU A 2 14.69 -20.78 15.67
C GLU A 2 13.79 -21.07 14.49
N ARG A 3 13.74 -20.13 13.56
CA ARG A 3 13.10 -20.34 12.28
C ARG A 3 14.09 -20.91 11.29
N ASN A 4 13.59 -21.70 10.36
CA ASN A 4 14.39 -22.06 9.21
C ASN A 4 14.76 -20.80 8.44
N SER A 5 16.01 -20.68 8.04
CA SER A 5 16.52 -19.48 7.37
C SER A 5 15.79 -19.15 6.07
N GLY A 6 15.15 -20.15 5.43
CA GLY A 6 14.42 -19.92 4.19
C GLY A 6 12.94 -19.58 4.37
N GLN A 7 12.44 -19.53 5.61
CA GLN A 7 11.04 -19.28 5.85
C GLN A 7 10.76 -17.80 6.07
N THR A 8 9.72 -17.30 5.40
CA THR A 8 9.22 -15.95 5.55
C THR A 8 8.09 -15.94 6.56
N ARG A 9 8.12 -15.00 7.49
CA ARG A 9 7.02 -14.84 8.45
C ARG A 9 5.77 -14.35 7.70
N ARG A 10 4.64 -14.92 8.07
CA ARG A 10 3.35 -14.53 7.51
C ARG A 10 2.86 -13.22 8.13
N TRP A 11 1.94 -12.57 7.44
CA TRP A 11 1.39 -11.29 7.90
C TRP A 11 0.75 -11.38 9.27
N ASP A 12 -0.01 -12.47 9.52
CA ASP A 12 -0.65 -12.68 10.82
C ASP A 12 0.37 -12.90 11.94
N GLU A 13 1.51 -13.52 11.64
CA GLU A 13 2.58 -13.68 12.61
C GLU A 13 3.21 -12.34 12.98
N LEU A 14 3.39 -11.46 12.01
CA LEU A 14 3.92 -10.12 12.26
C LEU A 14 2.94 -9.25 13.03
N ALA A 15 1.63 -9.47 12.86
CA ALA A 15 0.60 -8.66 13.50
C ALA A 15 0.66 -8.73 15.01
N THR A 16 1.20 -9.81 15.58
CA THR A 16 1.31 -9.99 17.02
C THR A 16 2.74 -9.87 17.55
N ASP A 17 3.66 -9.40 16.71
CA ASP A 17 5.04 -9.18 17.14
C ASP A 17 5.11 -8.05 18.16
N TRP A 18 6.06 -8.15 19.09
CA TRP A 18 6.26 -7.12 20.11
C TRP A 18 6.75 -5.79 19.49
N CYS A 19 7.39 -5.84 18.33
CA CYS A 19 7.94 -4.66 17.67
C CYS A 19 6.86 -3.92 16.87
N PRO A 20 6.62 -2.63 17.13
CA PRO A 20 5.62 -1.88 16.37
C PRO A 20 5.92 -1.83 14.86
N VAL A 21 7.21 -1.82 14.48
CA VAL A 21 7.58 -1.84 13.06
C VAL A 21 7.12 -3.14 12.41
N ALA A 22 7.35 -4.28 13.08
CA ALA A 22 6.88 -5.57 12.56
C ALA A 22 5.36 -5.61 12.45
N ARG A 23 4.65 -5.06 13.45
CA ARG A 23 3.18 -4.98 13.40
C ARG A 23 2.71 -4.10 12.23
N ALA A 24 3.36 -2.98 11.99
CA ALA A 24 3.03 -2.13 10.84
C ALA A 24 3.23 -2.89 9.52
N LEU A 25 4.33 -3.65 9.40
CA LEU A 25 4.60 -4.42 8.20
C LEU A 25 3.59 -5.54 7.96
N SER A 26 2.86 -5.97 8.99
CA SER A 26 1.78 -6.94 8.80
C SER A 26 0.66 -6.39 7.91
N VAL A 27 0.52 -5.08 7.83
CA VAL A 27 -0.51 -4.42 7.04
C VAL A 27 0.04 -3.89 5.71
N ILE A 28 1.19 -3.23 5.76
CA ILE A 28 1.74 -2.49 4.61
C ILE A 28 3.08 -3.04 4.14
N GLY A 29 3.44 -4.25 4.51
CA GLY A 29 4.80 -4.77 4.33
C GLY A 29 5.19 -5.15 2.91
N ASP A 30 4.26 -5.19 1.96
CA ASP A 30 4.64 -5.51 0.59
C ASP A 30 4.63 -4.26 -0.30
N ARG A 31 5.43 -4.31 -1.36
CA ARG A 31 5.64 -3.15 -2.23
C ARG A 31 4.36 -2.65 -2.89
N TRP A 32 3.48 -3.54 -3.30
CA TRP A 32 2.25 -3.14 -3.99
C TRP A 32 1.29 -2.43 -3.06
N THR A 33 1.18 -2.93 -1.83
CA THR A 33 0.35 -2.29 -0.79
C THR A 33 0.85 -0.88 -0.49
N LEU A 34 2.15 -0.72 -0.29
CA LEU A 34 2.74 0.60 -0.05
C LEU A 34 2.54 1.55 -1.21
N LEU A 35 2.70 1.07 -2.44
CA LEU A 35 2.51 1.89 -3.63
C LEU A 35 1.06 2.28 -3.84
N ILE A 36 0.11 1.43 -3.47
CA ILE A 36 -1.32 1.79 -3.47
C ILE A 36 -1.57 2.94 -2.50
N VAL A 37 -1.04 2.84 -1.28
CA VAL A 37 -1.20 3.91 -0.28
C VAL A 37 -0.59 5.21 -0.80
N ARG A 38 0.59 5.15 -1.39
CA ARG A 38 1.22 6.32 -2.03
C ARG A 38 0.28 6.95 -3.07
N ASP A 39 -0.30 6.12 -3.94
CA ASP A 39 -1.21 6.60 -4.99
C ASP A 39 -2.43 7.29 -4.40
N CYS A 40 -2.96 6.78 -3.29
CA CYS A 40 -4.07 7.43 -2.60
C CYS A 40 -3.68 8.82 -2.10
N PHE A 41 -2.49 8.98 -1.55
CA PHE A 41 -1.99 10.29 -1.14
C PHE A 41 -1.79 11.23 -2.32
N LEU A 42 -1.57 10.68 -3.52
CA LEU A 42 -1.46 11.47 -4.75
C LEU A 42 -2.83 11.75 -5.40
N GLY A 43 -3.90 11.33 -4.77
CA GLY A 43 -5.26 11.63 -5.23
C GLY A 43 -5.91 10.55 -6.08
N LYS A 44 -5.25 9.42 -6.30
CA LYS A 44 -5.87 8.31 -7.01
C LYS A 44 -6.88 7.60 -6.12
N SER A 45 -7.99 7.19 -6.70
CA SER A 45 -9.08 6.55 -5.94
C SER A 45 -9.77 5.41 -6.67
N ARG A 46 -9.62 5.31 -7.97
CA ARG A 46 -10.33 4.32 -8.77
C ARG A 46 -9.44 3.17 -9.18
N PHE A 47 -10.04 2.00 -9.33
CA PHE A 47 -9.33 0.76 -9.66
C PHE A 47 -8.41 0.95 -10.88
N GLU A 48 -8.94 1.53 -11.96
CA GLU A 48 -8.19 1.72 -13.19
C GLU A 48 -6.99 2.66 -13.01
N GLU A 49 -7.13 3.65 -12.15
CA GLU A 49 -6.04 4.58 -11.85
C GLU A 49 -4.87 3.86 -11.18
N PHE A 50 -5.17 3.01 -10.20
CA PHE A 50 -4.14 2.20 -9.54
C PHE A 50 -3.50 1.21 -10.52
N GLN A 51 -4.32 0.56 -11.33
CA GLN A 51 -3.83 -0.44 -12.27
C GLN A 51 -2.88 0.19 -13.29
N THR A 52 -3.23 1.33 -13.83
CA THR A 52 -2.38 2.06 -14.78
C THR A 52 -1.08 2.51 -14.13
N SER A 53 -1.17 3.02 -12.90
CA SER A 53 0.00 3.50 -12.17
C SER A 53 0.98 2.38 -11.84
N LEU A 54 0.47 1.23 -11.40
CA LEU A 54 1.31 0.16 -10.85
C LEU A 54 1.69 -0.90 -11.88
N GLY A 55 0.90 -1.06 -12.93
CA GLY A 55 1.15 -2.09 -13.93
C GLY A 55 0.97 -3.51 -13.40
N VAL A 56 0.17 -3.70 -12.36
CA VAL A 56 -0.09 -5.02 -11.77
C VAL A 56 -1.31 -5.67 -12.40
N THR A 57 -1.44 -6.98 -12.22
CA THR A 57 -2.62 -7.70 -12.68
C THR A 57 -3.84 -7.29 -11.85
N ARG A 58 -5.02 -7.46 -12.44
CA ARG A 58 -6.28 -7.20 -11.72
C ARG A 58 -6.38 -8.04 -10.46
N HIS A 59 -5.93 -9.28 -10.51
CA HIS A 59 -5.99 -10.19 -9.37
C HIS A 59 -5.16 -9.66 -8.19
N VAL A 60 -3.92 -9.26 -8.44
CA VAL A 60 -3.05 -8.71 -7.40
C VAL A 60 -3.64 -7.44 -6.82
N LEU A 61 -4.08 -6.52 -7.69
CA LEU A 61 -4.64 -5.26 -7.23
C LEU A 61 -5.90 -5.47 -6.39
N SER A 62 -6.83 -6.31 -6.88
CA SER A 62 -8.05 -6.61 -6.13
C SER A 62 -7.75 -7.17 -4.74
N ALA A 63 -6.80 -8.10 -4.65
CA ALA A 63 -6.44 -8.71 -3.38
C ALA A 63 -5.84 -7.68 -2.41
N ARG A 64 -4.99 -6.81 -2.89
CA ARG A 64 -4.35 -5.79 -2.07
C ARG A 64 -5.32 -4.71 -1.60
N LEU A 65 -6.21 -4.26 -2.49
CA LEU A 65 -7.25 -3.29 -2.12
C LEU A 65 -8.20 -3.87 -1.08
N LYS A 66 -8.62 -5.12 -1.27
CA LYS A 66 -9.48 -5.79 -0.30
C LYS A 66 -8.81 -5.86 1.06
N ARG A 67 -7.55 -6.24 1.11
CA ARG A 67 -6.82 -6.34 2.36
C ARG A 67 -6.71 -4.97 3.06
N LEU A 68 -6.43 -3.91 2.32
CA LEU A 68 -6.36 -2.56 2.89
C LEU A 68 -7.71 -2.10 3.45
N VAL A 69 -8.80 -2.46 2.78
CA VAL A 69 -10.15 -2.18 3.31
C VAL A 69 -10.40 -3.00 4.56
N ASP A 70 -10.08 -4.29 4.55
CA ASP A 70 -10.27 -5.17 5.71
C ASP A 70 -9.46 -4.71 6.91
N GLN A 71 -8.29 -4.13 6.68
CA GLN A 71 -7.43 -3.61 7.74
C GLN A 71 -7.79 -2.17 8.16
N GLY A 72 -8.79 -1.59 7.55
CA GLY A 72 -9.25 -0.25 7.91
C GLY A 72 -8.37 0.90 7.42
N VAL A 73 -7.43 0.63 6.53
CA VAL A 73 -6.55 1.66 5.95
C VAL A 73 -7.27 2.43 4.84
N LEU A 74 -8.08 1.73 4.05
CA LEU A 74 -8.90 2.32 3.00
C LEU A 74 -10.38 2.12 3.30
N GLU A 75 -11.18 3.04 2.79
CA GLU A 75 -12.62 2.92 2.74
C GLU A 75 -13.04 2.76 1.29
N ARG A 76 -13.94 1.82 1.03
CA ARG A 76 -14.48 1.58 -0.30
C ARG A 76 -15.88 2.18 -0.38
N ASN A 77 -16.09 3.06 -1.33
CA ASN A 77 -17.37 3.74 -1.52
C ASN A 77 -17.89 3.51 -2.93
N ALA A 78 -19.20 3.24 -3.03
CA ALA A 78 -19.83 3.15 -4.33
C ALA A 78 -20.05 4.57 -4.86
N TYR A 79 -19.50 4.88 -6.05
CA TYR A 79 -19.74 6.16 -6.70
C TYR A 79 -20.73 6.03 -7.87
N SER A 80 -21.04 4.79 -8.26
CA SER A 80 -22.06 4.49 -9.26
C SER A 80 -22.74 3.18 -8.87
N LEU A 81 -24.07 3.12 -9.05
CA LEU A 81 -24.84 1.92 -8.76
C LEU A 81 -25.19 1.13 -10.03
N ARG A 82 -25.12 1.78 -11.20
CA ARG A 82 -25.45 1.13 -12.50
C ARG A 82 -24.55 1.65 -13.59
N PRO A 83 -23.47 0.93 -13.92
CA PRO A 83 -22.96 -0.28 -13.27
C PRO A 83 -22.39 0.02 -11.89
N LEU A 84 -22.32 -1.00 -11.05
CA LEU A 84 -21.75 -0.83 -9.72
C LEU A 84 -20.26 -0.56 -9.84
N ARG A 85 -19.82 0.58 -9.31
CA ARG A 85 -18.41 0.99 -9.32
C ARG A 85 -18.06 1.60 -7.98
N HIS A 86 -16.83 1.34 -7.55
CA HIS A 86 -16.33 1.80 -6.28
C HIS A 86 -15.09 2.67 -6.46
N ASP A 87 -14.90 3.61 -5.53
CA ASP A 87 -13.62 4.23 -5.32
C ASP A 87 -13.06 3.85 -3.94
N TYR A 88 -11.79 4.13 -3.75
CA TYR A 88 -11.05 3.78 -2.53
C TYR A 88 -10.39 5.05 -2.01
N ARG A 89 -10.58 5.33 -0.73
CA ARG A 89 -10.06 6.54 -0.09
C ARG A 89 -9.40 6.17 1.21
N LEU A 90 -8.40 6.96 1.60
CA LEU A 90 -7.74 6.76 2.89
C LEU A 90 -8.71 7.04 4.02
N SER A 91 -8.76 6.12 4.98
CA SER A 91 -9.44 6.35 6.26
C SER A 91 -8.55 7.25 7.12
N ASP A 92 -9.03 7.63 8.32
CA ASP A 92 -8.20 8.34 9.29
C ASP A 92 -6.95 7.53 9.62
N LYS A 93 -7.11 6.22 9.82
CA LYS A 93 -5.98 5.32 10.06
C LYS A 93 -5.00 5.34 8.89
N GLY A 94 -5.51 5.34 7.67
CA GLY A 94 -4.67 5.41 6.48
C GLY A 94 -3.91 6.73 6.39
N ARG A 95 -4.57 7.83 6.69
CA ARG A 95 -3.93 9.15 6.67
C ARG A 95 -2.84 9.29 7.71
N ASP A 96 -2.95 8.59 8.83
CA ASP A 96 -1.92 8.59 9.86
C ASP A 96 -0.59 8.02 9.38
N PHE A 97 -0.58 7.34 8.25
CA PHE A 97 0.65 6.81 7.66
C PHE A 97 1.50 7.88 6.98
N ALA A 98 0.99 9.09 6.77
CA ALA A 98 1.70 10.13 6.02
C ALA A 98 3.14 10.38 6.50
N PRO A 99 3.43 10.49 7.80
CA PRO A 99 4.82 10.72 8.24
C PRO A 99 5.77 9.60 7.82
N ALA A 100 5.31 8.36 7.90
CA ALA A 100 6.12 7.21 7.51
C ALA A 100 6.38 7.20 5.98
N LEU A 101 5.36 7.53 5.20
CA LEU A 101 5.49 7.61 3.75
C LEU A 101 6.48 8.72 3.36
N ILE A 102 6.38 9.88 3.99
CA ILE A 102 7.31 10.99 3.75
C ILE A 102 8.73 10.58 4.09
N GLY A 103 8.92 9.87 5.21
CA GLY A 103 10.22 9.36 5.60
C GLY A 103 10.80 8.40 4.55
N LEU A 104 9.98 7.49 4.04
CA LEU A 104 10.39 6.59 2.97
C LEU A 104 10.78 7.35 1.70
N LYS A 105 9.99 8.36 1.34
CA LYS A 105 10.27 9.20 0.18
C LYS A 105 11.61 9.90 0.31
N ASP A 106 11.85 10.52 1.46
CA ASP A 106 13.08 11.27 1.71
C ASP A 106 14.31 10.36 1.70
N TRP A 107 14.18 9.19 2.31
CA TRP A 107 15.25 8.20 2.31
C TRP A 107 15.57 7.73 0.88
N GLY A 108 14.52 7.45 0.09
CA GLY A 108 14.69 7.05 -1.31
C GLY A 108 15.35 8.10 -2.16
N LYS A 109 14.95 9.37 -1.98
CA LYS A 109 15.55 10.49 -2.72
C LYS A 109 17.03 10.64 -2.39
N LYS A 110 17.40 10.46 -1.13
CA LYS A 110 18.76 10.66 -0.68
C LYS A 110 19.69 9.53 -1.12
N HIS A 111 19.23 8.29 -1.04
CA HIS A 111 20.11 7.13 -1.18
C HIS A 111 19.95 6.38 -2.51
N ILE A 112 18.84 6.57 -3.20
CA ILE A 112 18.55 5.87 -4.45
C ILE A 112 18.08 6.88 -5.49
N PRO A 113 18.96 7.78 -5.91
CA PRO A 113 18.56 8.83 -6.86
C PRO A 113 18.28 8.24 -8.24
N VAL A 114 17.30 8.82 -8.93
CA VAL A 114 16.98 8.45 -10.29
C VAL A 114 17.81 9.28 -11.26
N ARG A 115 18.35 8.60 -12.28
CA ARG A 115 18.98 9.28 -13.39
C ARG A 115 17.88 9.87 -14.26
N LYS A 116 17.83 11.19 -14.35
CA LYS A 116 16.84 11.87 -15.17
C LYS A 116 17.19 11.72 -16.65
N PRO A 117 16.19 11.39 -17.50
CA PRO A 117 16.40 11.45 -18.94
C PRO A 117 16.76 12.87 -19.38
N ALA A 118 17.62 12.96 -20.40
CA ALA A 118 18.10 14.26 -20.88
C ALA A 118 16.95 15.14 -21.43
N ALA A 119 15.86 14.53 -21.87
CA ALA A 119 14.71 15.25 -22.43
C ALA A 119 13.77 15.84 -21.38
N MET A 120 14.04 15.65 -20.11
CA MET A 120 13.15 16.13 -19.05
C MET A 120 13.77 17.34 -18.33
#